data_445dfc56edaedfb92f35d21c7730d497
#
_entry.id   445dfc56edaedfb92f35d21c7730d497
#
_cell.length_a   1.000
_cell.length_b   1.000
_cell.length_c   1.000
_cell.angle_alpha   90.00
_cell.angle_beta   90.00
_cell.angle_gamma   90.00
#
_symmetry.space_group_name_H-M   'P 1'
#
loop_
_entity.id
_entity.type
_entity.pdbx_description
1 polymer ?
#
loop_
_entity_poly.entity_id
_entity_poly.type
_entity_poly.pdbx_seq_one_letter_code
_entity_poly.pdbx_strand_id
1 'polypeptide(L)'
;FPNFKQEEINFFKKTGMFPIMHITGIKKELVEQHPWIPINMYHALNKAKNIAMNEMVNPRIVPLAWYREAWEEQEKILGNDPWEYGLGKQNRKTLDNMINYSHEQGLIKKKLTVEDLFIDVSQGRKRGEEFQI
;
A
#
# COMPACT_ATOMS: atom_id res chain seq x y z
N PHE A 1 -21.40 -9.61 -9.92
CA PHE A 1 -21.79 -9.01 -8.63
C PHE A 1 -22.43 -7.64 -8.89
N PRO A 2 -23.79 -7.55 -8.94
CA PRO A 2 -24.45 -6.24 -9.16
C PRO A 2 -24.22 -5.26 -8.00
N ASN A 3 -24.02 -5.74 -6.79
CA ASN A 3 -23.76 -4.93 -5.59
C ASN A 3 -22.30 -5.00 -5.14
N PHE A 4 -21.36 -4.92 -6.09
CA PHE A 4 -19.90 -5.11 -5.82
C PHE A 4 -19.40 -4.26 -4.65
N LYS A 5 -19.79 -2.98 -4.56
CA LYS A 5 -19.37 -2.09 -3.47
C LYS A 5 -19.72 -2.65 -2.09
N GLN A 6 -20.94 -3.17 -1.91
CA GLN A 6 -21.36 -3.74 -0.64
C GLN A 6 -20.62 -5.04 -0.31
N GLU A 7 -20.33 -5.87 -1.32
CA GLU A 7 -19.56 -7.10 -1.15
C GLU A 7 -18.10 -6.80 -0.75
N GLU A 8 -17.49 -5.80 -1.36
CA GLU A 8 -16.14 -5.34 -1.00
C GLU A 8 -16.10 -4.77 0.42
N ILE A 9 -17.09 -3.98 0.81
CA ILE A 9 -17.23 -3.47 2.19
C ILE A 9 -17.37 -4.62 3.19
N ASN A 10 -18.20 -5.62 2.89
CA ASN A 10 -18.41 -6.79 3.75
C ASN A 10 -17.12 -7.61 3.86
N PHE A 11 -16.42 -7.79 2.76
CA PHE A 11 -15.13 -8.47 2.75
C PHE A 11 -14.09 -7.73 3.62
N PHE A 12 -13.97 -6.41 3.45
CA PHE A 12 -13.07 -5.60 4.27
C PHE A 12 -13.42 -5.68 5.76
N LYS A 13 -14.70 -5.52 6.12
CA LYS A 13 -15.17 -5.63 7.51
C LYS A 13 -14.87 -7.00 8.13
N LYS A 14 -15.01 -8.07 7.33
CA LYS A 14 -14.73 -9.45 7.76
C LYS A 14 -13.23 -9.73 7.89
N THR A 15 -12.43 -9.24 6.97
CA THR A 15 -11.02 -9.65 6.82
C THR A 15 -10.04 -8.59 7.25
N GLY A 16 -10.40 -7.30 7.21
CA GLY A 16 -9.48 -6.17 7.35
C GLY A 16 -8.48 -6.07 6.19
N MET A 17 -8.74 -6.74 5.07
CA MET A 17 -7.85 -6.70 3.90
C MET A 17 -8.41 -5.74 2.87
N PHE A 18 -7.55 -4.81 2.44
CA PHE A 18 -7.78 -3.96 1.27
C PHE A 18 -6.79 -4.36 0.19
N PRO A 19 -7.25 -4.69 -1.04
CA PRO A 19 -6.37 -5.22 -2.08
C PRO A 19 -5.26 -4.27 -2.45
N ILE A 20 -4.02 -4.77 -2.50
CA ILE A 20 -2.86 -4.02 -2.99
C ILE A 20 -2.90 -4.03 -4.52
N MET A 21 -3.05 -2.86 -5.14
CA MET A 21 -3.19 -2.72 -6.59
C MET A 21 -1.86 -2.68 -7.32
N HIS A 22 -0.83 -2.10 -6.70
CA HIS A 22 0.46 -1.85 -7.34
C HIS A 22 1.61 -2.16 -6.40
N ILE A 23 2.71 -2.63 -6.98
CA ILE A 23 3.99 -2.79 -6.31
C ILE A 23 5.07 -2.07 -7.12
N THR A 24 6.11 -1.63 -6.44
CA THR A 24 7.28 -1.03 -7.09
C THR A 24 8.42 -2.04 -7.08
N GLY A 25 8.90 -2.41 -8.27
CA GLY A 25 10.06 -3.29 -8.44
C GLY A 25 11.34 -2.48 -8.68
N ILE A 26 12.42 -2.89 -8.04
CA ILE A 26 13.77 -2.34 -8.24
C ILE A 26 14.69 -3.49 -8.63
N LYS A 27 15.58 -3.29 -9.58
CA LYS A 27 16.58 -4.30 -9.94
C LYS A 27 17.44 -4.65 -8.74
N LYS A 28 17.62 -5.93 -8.48
CA LYS A 28 18.38 -6.42 -7.31
C LYS A 28 19.80 -5.90 -7.28
N GLU A 29 20.49 -5.89 -8.42
CA GLU A 29 21.86 -5.40 -8.55
C GLU A 29 21.98 -3.93 -8.17
N LEU A 30 20.95 -3.13 -8.48
CA LEU A 30 20.92 -1.71 -8.12
C LEU A 30 20.76 -1.53 -6.62
N VAL A 31 19.95 -2.36 -5.98
CA VAL A 31 19.77 -2.32 -4.52
C VAL A 31 21.03 -2.76 -3.79
N GLU A 32 21.73 -3.78 -4.31
CA GLU A 32 22.99 -4.26 -3.72
C GLU A 32 24.12 -3.22 -3.81
N GLN A 33 24.18 -2.48 -4.92
CA GLN A 33 25.16 -1.40 -5.11
C GLN A 33 24.80 -0.13 -4.34
N HIS A 34 23.51 0.15 -4.20
CA HIS A 34 22.96 1.38 -3.63
C HIS A 34 21.81 1.10 -2.66
N PRO A 35 22.09 0.58 -1.45
CA PRO A 35 21.06 0.17 -0.48
C PRO A 35 20.11 1.30 -0.01
N TRP A 36 20.51 2.54 -0.21
CA TRP A 36 19.71 3.72 0.13
C TRP A 36 18.56 4.00 -0.85
N ILE A 37 18.60 3.46 -2.09
CA ILE A 37 17.59 3.73 -3.12
C ILE A 37 16.18 3.32 -2.68
N PRO A 38 15.92 2.09 -2.21
CA PRO A 38 14.57 1.69 -1.79
C PRO A 38 14.00 2.60 -0.71
N ILE A 39 14.83 3.01 0.24
CA ILE A 39 14.44 3.85 1.38
C ILE A 39 14.05 5.25 0.90
N ASN A 40 14.90 5.88 0.09
CA ASN A 40 14.64 7.22 -0.43
C ASN A 40 13.42 7.24 -1.36
N MET A 41 13.25 6.21 -2.18
CA MET A 41 12.10 6.06 -3.06
C MET A 41 10.81 5.91 -2.27
N TYR A 42 10.79 5.10 -1.20
CA TYR A 42 9.67 4.99 -0.30
C TYR A 42 9.27 6.34 0.31
N HIS A 43 10.25 7.11 0.81
CA HIS A 43 9.98 8.43 1.38
C HIS A 43 9.48 9.43 0.33
N ALA A 44 10.05 9.43 -0.87
CA ALA A 44 9.62 10.30 -1.96
C ALA A 44 8.18 9.99 -2.37
N LEU A 45 7.84 8.71 -2.55
CA LEU A 45 6.49 8.26 -2.89
C LEU A 45 5.47 8.57 -1.79
N ASN A 46 5.83 8.38 -0.50
CA ASN A 46 4.95 8.78 0.61
C ASN A 46 4.74 10.29 0.65
N LYS A 47 5.78 11.09 0.42
CA LYS A 47 5.63 12.55 0.34
C LYS A 47 4.70 12.94 -0.80
N ALA A 48 4.85 12.36 -1.98
CA ALA A 48 3.98 12.60 -3.12
C ALA A 48 2.51 12.20 -2.82
N LYS A 49 2.31 11.02 -2.22
CA LYS A 49 0.98 10.57 -1.77
C LYS A 49 0.36 11.58 -0.81
N ASN A 50 1.09 12.00 0.21
CA ASN A 50 0.56 12.94 1.21
C ASN A 50 0.17 14.29 0.60
N ILE A 51 0.94 14.78 -0.38
CA ILE A 51 0.57 16.01 -1.13
C ILE A 51 -0.74 15.77 -1.86
N ALA A 52 -0.85 14.68 -2.63
CA ALA A 52 -2.06 14.37 -3.39
C ALA A 52 -3.29 14.18 -2.47
N MET A 53 -3.13 13.45 -1.36
CA MET A 53 -4.23 13.24 -0.40
C MET A 53 -4.69 14.54 0.25
N ASN A 54 -3.77 15.44 0.59
CA ASN A 54 -4.11 16.76 1.11
C ASN A 54 -4.87 17.63 0.10
N GLU A 55 -4.53 17.55 -1.18
CA GLU A 55 -5.27 18.23 -2.24
C GLU A 55 -6.68 17.64 -2.40
N MET A 56 -6.81 16.31 -2.32
CA MET A 56 -8.09 15.60 -2.45
C MET A 56 -9.10 15.89 -1.33
N VAL A 57 -8.68 16.45 -0.20
CA VAL A 57 -9.62 16.95 0.81
C VAL A 57 -10.50 18.09 0.26
N ASN A 58 -10.02 18.81 -0.75
CA ASN A 58 -10.81 19.84 -1.41
C ASN A 58 -11.83 19.20 -2.39
N PRO A 59 -13.16 19.31 -2.14
CA PRO A 59 -14.17 18.68 -2.98
C PRO A 59 -14.25 19.25 -4.39
N ARG A 60 -13.56 20.36 -4.67
CA ARG A 60 -13.52 21.01 -6.00
C ARG A 60 -12.40 20.52 -6.89
N ILE A 61 -11.54 19.61 -6.40
CA ILE A 61 -10.39 19.10 -7.18
C ILE A 61 -10.84 18.22 -8.35
N VAL A 62 -12.00 17.58 -8.20
CA VAL A 62 -12.61 16.77 -9.26
C VAL A 62 -14.05 17.22 -9.51
N PRO A 63 -14.53 17.20 -10.78
CA PRO A 63 -15.89 17.63 -11.13
C PRO A 63 -16.91 16.49 -10.87
N LEU A 64 -16.96 15.97 -9.64
CA LEU A 64 -17.92 14.95 -9.21
C LEU A 64 -18.87 15.52 -8.15
N ALA A 65 -20.18 15.50 -8.42
CA ALA A 65 -21.19 16.08 -7.55
C ALA A 65 -21.19 15.47 -6.14
N TRP A 66 -20.99 14.17 -6.04
CA TRP A 66 -21.04 13.40 -4.80
C TRP A 66 -19.64 13.01 -4.25
N TYR A 67 -18.60 13.71 -4.70
CA TYR A 67 -17.21 13.42 -4.30
C TYR A 67 -17.02 13.45 -2.78
N ARG A 68 -17.54 14.47 -2.11
CA ARG A 68 -17.40 14.65 -0.67
C ARG A 68 -18.04 13.52 0.11
N GLU A 69 -19.24 13.12 -0.28
CA GLU A 69 -19.94 12.00 0.36
C GLU A 69 -19.17 10.68 0.19
N ALA A 70 -18.70 10.39 -1.03
CA ALA A 70 -17.91 9.19 -1.32
C ALA A 70 -16.60 9.16 -0.53
N TRP A 71 -15.93 10.31 -0.39
CA TRP A 71 -14.72 10.45 0.41
C TRP A 71 -14.97 10.15 1.89
N GLU A 72 -15.97 10.80 2.49
CA GLU A 72 -16.31 10.62 3.90
C GLU A 72 -16.80 9.20 4.22
N GLU A 73 -17.54 8.58 3.29
CA GLU A 73 -17.94 7.17 3.41
C GLU A 73 -16.71 6.24 3.39
N GLN A 74 -15.77 6.47 2.48
CA GLN A 74 -14.52 5.71 2.41
C GLN A 74 -13.73 5.80 3.73
N GLU A 75 -13.55 7.01 4.28
CA GLU A 75 -12.84 7.21 5.56
C GLU A 75 -13.52 6.47 6.72
N LYS A 76 -14.86 6.49 6.78
CA LYS A 76 -15.62 5.76 7.82
C LYS A 76 -15.43 4.24 7.73
N ILE A 77 -15.27 3.70 6.52
CA ILE A 77 -15.19 2.25 6.29
C ILE A 77 -13.76 1.76 6.36
N LEU A 78 -12.85 2.41 5.65
CA LEU A 78 -11.48 1.94 5.43
C LEU A 78 -10.45 2.59 6.37
N GLY A 79 -10.84 3.66 7.09
CA GLY A 79 -9.93 4.46 7.90
C GLY A 79 -9.25 5.56 7.11
N ASN A 80 -8.31 6.26 7.76
CA ASN A 80 -7.73 7.51 7.23
C ASN A 80 -6.71 7.27 6.11
N ASP A 81 -6.09 6.09 6.02
CA ASP A 81 -5.10 5.77 4.99
C ASP A 81 -5.26 4.34 4.46
N PRO A 82 -6.29 4.07 3.66
CA PRO A 82 -6.44 2.76 2.99
C PRO A 82 -5.35 2.51 1.94
N TRP A 83 -4.62 3.53 1.54
CA TRP A 83 -3.53 3.52 0.57
C TRP A 83 -2.15 3.54 1.24
N GLU A 84 -2.03 2.96 2.44
CA GLU A 84 -0.76 2.84 3.15
C GLU A 84 0.32 2.22 2.26
N TYR A 85 1.50 2.84 2.21
CA TYR A 85 2.68 2.27 1.56
C TYR A 85 3.56 1.54 2.56
N GLY A 86 4.32 0.55 2.06
CA GLY A 86 5.25 -0.22 2.87
C GLY A 86 4.62 -1.47 3.51
N LEU A 87 5.31 -2.03 4.49
CA LEU A 87 4.96 -3.30 5.14
C LEU A 87 4.26 -3.11 6.49
N GLY A 88 3.34 -2.16 6.58
CA GLY A 88 2.49 -1.99 7.76
C GLY A 88 1.61 -3.22 8.02
N LYS A 89 0.98 -3.26 9.19
CA LYS A 89 0.22 -4.44 9.65
C LYS A 89 -0.86 -4.90 8.65
N GLN A 90 -1.56 -3.96 8.04
CA GLN A 90 -2.63 -4.26 7.08
C GLN A 90 -2.06 -4.82 5.77
N ASN A 91 -1.03 -4.18 5.22
CA ASN A 91 -0.37 -4.63 3.99
C ASN A 91 0.28 -5.99 4.18
N ARG A 92 0.98 -6.20 5.30
CA ARG A 92 1.60 -7.49 5.62
C ARG A 92 0.58 -8.61 5.66
N LYS A 93 -0.56 -8.41 6.31
CA LYS A 93 -1.66 -9.39 6.32
C LYS A 93 -2.17 -9.70 4.92
N THR A 94 -2.33 -8.69 4.09
CA THR A 94 -2.81 -8.86 2.70
C THR A 94 -1.79 -9.64 1.86
N LEU A 95 -0.50 -9.34 2.01
CA LEU A 95 0.59 -10.03 1.30
C LEU A 95 0.73 -11.50 1.75
N ASP A 96 0.67 -11.76 3.05
CA ASP A 96 0.71 -13.13 3.58
C ASP A 96 -0.43 -13.98 3.01
N ASN A 97 -1.65 -13.44 2.94
CA ASN A 97 -2.78 -14.14 2.33
C ASN A 97 -2.59 -14.36 0.82
N MET A 98 -2.08 -13.36 0.10
CA MET A 98 -1.78 -13.49 -1.34
C MET A 98 -0.75 -14.61 -1.59
N ILE A 99 0.31 -14.68 -0.80
CA ILE A 99 1.34 -15.73 -0.89
C ILE A 99 0.73 -17.10 -0.58
N ASN A 100 -0.10 -17.19 0.47
CA ASN A 100 -0.78 -18.43 0.81
C ASN A 100 -1.67 -18.91 -0.33
N TYR A 101 -2.53 -18.05 -0.87
CA TYR A 101 -3.41 -18.41 -1.99
C TYR A 101 -2.62 -18.81 -3.24
N SER A 102 -1.52 -18.11 -3.53
CA SER A 102 -0.64 -18.44 -4.66
C SER A 102 -0.02 -19.82 -4.52
N HIS A 103 0.36 -20.20 -3.30
CA HIS A 103 0.90 -21.52 -3.02
C HIS A 103 -0.18 -22.60 -3.06
N GLU A 104 -1.33 -22.40 -2.40
CA GLU A 104 -2.46 -23.33 -2.37
C GLU A 104 -3.04 -23.61 -3.77
N GLN A 105 -3.04 -22.61 -4.64
CA GLN A 105 -3.50 -22.72 -6.03
C GLN A 105 -2.40 -23.24 -6.98
N GLY A 106 -1.20 -23.55 -6.49
CA GLY A 106 -0.12 -24.10 -7.29
C GLY A 106 0.57 -23.10 -8.22
N LEU A 107 0.33 -21.78 -8.04
CA LEU A 107 0.98 -20.74 -8.84
C LEU A 107 2.47 -20.61 -8.48
N ILE A 108 2.82 -20.89 -7.23
CA ILE A 108 4.20 -20.99 -6.76
C ILE A 108 4.46 -22.36 -6.13
N LYS A 109 5.60 -22.97 -6.45
CA LYS A 109 5.96 -24.32 -5.96
C LYS A 109 6.39 -24.33 -4.49
N LYS A 110 7.00 -23.26 -4.02
CA LYS A 110 7.49 -23.08 -2.66
C LYS A 110 6.74 -21.95 -2.01
N LYS A 111 6.27 -22.16 -0.77
CA LYS A 111 5.71 -21.09 0.04
C LYS A 111 6.82 -20.10 0.40
N LEU A 112 6.67 -18.86 -0.03
CA LEU A 112 7.56 -17.75 0.25
C LEU A 112 7.09 -17.00 1.50
N THR A 113 7.95 -16.15 2.04
CA THR A 113 7.61 -15.16 3.07
C THR A 113 7.52 -13.77 2.45
N VAL A 114 6.96 -12.81 3.16
CA VAL A 114 6.96 -11.41 2.72
C VAL A 114 8.39 -10.89 2.57
N GLU A 115 9.29 -11.31 3.45
CA GLU A 115 10.72 -10.94 3.45
C GLU A 115 11.51 -11.52 2.26
N ASP A 116 11.04 -12.64 1.69
CA ASP A 116 11.63 -13.21 0.47
C ASP A 116 11.35 -12.34 -0.76
N LEU A 117 10.27 -11.55 -0.73
CA LEU A 117 9.77 -10.78 -1.86
C LEU A 117 9.98 -9.27 -1.72
N PHE A 118 9.97 -8.75 -0.50
CA PHE A 118 9.94 -7.31 -0.23
C PHE A 118 11.05 -6.89 0.72
N ILE A 119 11.59 -5.71 0.48
CA ILE A 119 12.53 -5.05 1.39
C ILE A 119 11.72 -4.24 2.41
N ASP A 120 11.98 -4.45 3.70
CA ASP A 120 11.40 -3.60 4.73
C ASP A 120 12.13 -2.26 4.77
N VAL A 121 11.52 -1.26 4.18
CA VAL A 121 12.04 0.10 4.10
C VAL A 121 11.69 0.95 5.34
N SER A 122 10.84 0.44 6.25
CA SER A 122 10.42 1.15 7.45
C SER A 122 11.55 1.25 8.50
N GLN A 123 12.50 0.31 8.47
CA GLN A 123 13.61 0.21 9.42
C GLN A 123 14.86 1.01 9.01
N GLY A 124 14.85 1.64 7.84
CA GLY A 124 16.04 2.17 7.16
C GLY A 124 16.56 3.51 7.64
N ARG A 125 16.09 4.09 8.77
CA ARG A 125 16.65 5.36 9.28
C ARG A 125 16.98 5.33 10.75
N LYS A 126 18.26 5.42 11.05
CA LYS A 126 18.68 6.05 12.32
C LYS A 126 18.32 7.54 12.23
N ARG A 127 17.58 8.04 13.24
CA ARG A 127 17.30 9.48 13.39
C ARG A 127 18.59 10.27 13.19
N GLY A 128 18.63 11.16 12.19
CA GLY A 128 19.73 12.10 12.00
C GLY A 128 20.40 12.08 10.61
N GLU A 129 20.05 11.18 9.71
CA GLU A 129 20.56 11.22 8.34
C GLU A 129 19.61 12.05 7.45
N GLU A 130 20.03 13.30 7.16
CA GLU A 130 19.32 14.20 6.24
C GLU A 130 19.46 13.73 4.81
N PHE A 131 18.38 13.96 3.99
CA PHE A 131 18.45 13.77 2.56
C PHE A 131 19.48 14.71 1.96
N GLN A 132 20.52 14.17 1.36
CA GLN A 132 21.25 14.89 0.33
C GLN A 132 20.44 14.73 -0.98
N ILE A 133 19.70 15.76 -1.35
CA ILE A 133 19.13 15.96 -2.68
C ILE A 133 20.11 16.83 -3.45
#